data_08080da817c12e6a2a5b17364db1e0e2
#
_entry.id   08080da817c12e6a2a5b17364db1e0e2
#
_cell.length_a   1.000
_cell.length_b   1.000
_cell.length_c   1.000
_cell.angle_alpha   90.00
_cell.angle_beta   90.00
_cell.angle_gamma   90.00
#
_symmetry.space_group_name_H-M   'P 1'
#
loop_
_entity.id
_entity.type
_entity.pdbx_description
1 polymer ?
#
loop_
_entity_poly.entity_id
_entity_poly.type
_entity_poly.pdbx_seq_one_letter_code
_entity_poly.pdbx_strand_id
1 'polypeptide(L)'
;DEAASDTLIRFSLARSFLQTNKVNNIKKAINLLEELILIEPNWSYLWRLIAQGSGKINKKGITYIALAEEAMIKNNFKKAKKYVDIGLRDPSLPIPYRIRGNDITARIKIKKK
;
A
#
# COMPACT_ATOMS: atom_id res chain seq x y z
N ASP A 1 25.80 5.30 -4.05
CA ASP A 1 25.19 4.63 -5.20
C ASP A 1 24.02 5.47 -5.72
N GLU A 2 24.01 5.72 -7.03
CA GLU A 2 22.98 6.54 -7.67
C GLU A 2 21.57 5.96 -7.47
N ALA A 3 21.43 4.63 -7.52
CA ALA A 3 20.14 3.98 -7.34
C ALA A 3 19.60 4.21 -5.93
N ALA A 4 20.45 4.10 -4.92
CA ALA A 4 20.06 4.33 -3.52
C ALA A 4 19.67 5.79 -3.30
N SER A 5 20.44 6.73 -3.87
CA SER A 5 20.13 8.16 -3.78
C SER A 5 18.80 8.50 -4.43
N ASP A 6 18.51 7.92 -5.60
CA ASP A 6 17.26 8.13 -6.32
C ASP A 6 16.08 7.60 -5.49
N THR A 7 16.22 6.42 -4.87
CA THR A 7 15.19 5.84 -4.01
C THR A 7 14.88 6.77 -2.83
N LEU A 8 15.92 7.29 -2.17
CA LEU A 8 15.74 8.21 -1.03
C LEU A 8 15.11 9.52 -1.45
N ILE A 9 15.46 10.06 -2.61
CA ILE A 9 14.88 11.29 -3.15
C ILE A 9 13.38 11.09 -3.41
N ARG A 10 13.01 9.98 -4.05
CA ARG A 10 11.60 9.66 -4.33
C ARG A 10 10.81 9.49 -3.06
N PHE A 11 11.39 8.81 -2.07
CA PHE A 11 10.75 8.60 -0.78
C PHE A 11 10.50 9.94 -0.08
N SER A 12 11.51 10.81 -0.03
CA SER A 12 11.39 12.12 0.60
C SER A 12 10.33 12.98 -0.11
N LEU A 13 10.30 12.93 -1.44
CA LEU A 13 9.32 13.68 -2.22
C LEU A 13 7.90 13.19 -1.93
N ALA A 14 7.69 11.85 -1.87
CA ALA A 14 6.40 11.28 -1.54
C ALA A 14 5.92 11.76 -0.18
N ARG A 15 6.80 11.74 0.83
CA ARG A 15 6.45 12.22 2.16
C ARG A 15 6.07 13.69 2.17
N SER A 16 6.80 14.51 1.43
CA SER A 16 6.50 15.94 1.31
C SER A 16 5.11 16.17 0.70
N PHE A 17 4.79 15.45 -0.36
CA PHE A 17 3.47 15.55 -1.00
C PHE A 17 2.35 15.13 -0.05
N LEU A 18 2.56 14.09 0.76
CA LEU A 18 1.55 13.63 1.72
C LEU A 18 1.22 14.70 2.76
N GLN A 19 2.20 15.53 3.12
CA GLN A 19 2.02 16.56 4.14
C GLN A 19 1.21 17.75 3.67
N THR A 20 1.04 17.93 2.36
CA THR A 20 0.35 19.11 1.83
C THR A 20 -1.16 19.09 2.02
N ASN A 21 -1.75 17.93 2.27
CA ASN A 21 -3.20 17.72 2.36
C ASN A 21 -3.97 18.13 1.09
N LYS A 22 -3.28 18.28 -0.03
CA LYS A 22 -3.90 18.57 -1.33
C LYS A 22 -4.11 17.27 -2.09
N VAL A 23 -5.32 17.05 -2.61
CA VAL A 23 -5.70 15.79 -3.26
C VAL A 23 -4.72 15.43 -4.37
N ASN A 24 -4.38 16.38 -5.25
CA ASN A 24 -3.47 16.08 -6.37
C ASN A 24 -2.08 15.69 -5.88
N ASN A 25 -1.59 16.34 -4.82
CA ASN A 25 -0.28 16.01 -4.25
C ASN A 25 -0.30 14.64 -3.57
N ILE A 26 -1.39 14.30 -2.89
CA ILE A 26 -1.55 12.98 -2.28
C ILE A 26 -1.56 11.90 -3.35
N LYS A 27 -2.23 12.12 -4.47
CA LYS A 27 -2.22 11.18 -5.59
C LYS A 27 -0.82 10.99 -6.16
N LYS A 28 -0.04 12.09 -6.30
CA LYS A 28 1.36 12.02 -6.74
C LYS A 28 2.20 11.21 -5.76
N ALA A 29 1.98 11.41 -4.46
CA ALA A 29 2.68 10.66 -3.42
C ALA A 29 2.41 9.16 -3.55
N ILE A 30 1.14 8.78 -3.71
CA ILE A 30 0.76 7.37 -3.86
C ILE A 30 1.44 6.76 -5.08
N ASN A 31 1.46 7.47 -6.21
CA ASN A 31 2.14 6.98 -7.41
C ASN A 31 3.63 6.74 -7.17
N LEU A 32 4.31 7.67 -6.48
CA LEU A 32 5.72 7.50 -6.14
C LEU A 32 5.95 6.31 -5.23
N LEU A 33 5.06 6.13 -4.23
CA LEU A 33 5.15 5.00 -3.31
C LEU A 33 4.94 3.68 -4.02
N GLU A 34 3.99 3.61 -4.96
CA GLU A 34 3.75 2.41 -5.77
C GLU A 34 5.00 2.04 -6.59
N GLU A 35 5.69 3.03 -7.15
CA GLU A 35 6.96 2.78 -7.85
C GLU A 35 8.02 2.24 -6.90
N LEU A 36 8.14 2.82 -5.71
CA LEU A 36 9.11 2.41 -4.71
C LEU A 36 8.88 0.97 -4.23
N ILE A 37 7.63 0.55 -4.13
CA ILE A 37 7.29 -0.83 -3.74
C ILE A 37 7.85 -1.84 -4.73
N LEU A 38 7.90 -1.51 -6.01
CA LEU A 38 8.47 -2.40 -7.02
C LEU A 38 9.97 -2.59 -6.82
N ILE A 39 10.65 -1.59 -6.24
CA ILE A 39 12.10 -1.62 -5.99
C ILE A 39 12.38 -2.23 -4.61
N GLU A 40 11.58 -1.88 -3.61
CA GLU A 40 11.74 -2.30 -2.21
C GLU A 40 10.46 -2.97 -1.71
N PRO A 41 10.17 -4.19 -2.16
CA PRO A 41 8.87 -4.83 -1.88
C PRO A 41 8.65 -5.22 -0.42
N ASN A 42 9.71 -5.31 0.38
CA ASN A 42 9.61 -5.69 1.79
C ASN A 42 9.68 -4.51 2.75
N TRP A 43 9.69 -3.30 2.24
CA TRP A 43 9.70 -2.09 3.07
C TRP A 43 8.27 -1.76 3.48
N SER A 44 7.83 -2.32 4.60
CA SER A 44 6.43 -2.24 5.04
C SER A 44 5.93 -0.81 5.24
N TYR A 45 6.82 0.12 5.60
CA TYR A 45 6.44 1.52 5.82
C TYR A 45 5.85 2.18 4.57
N LEU A 46 6.27 1.75 3.37
CA LEU A 46 5.70 2.29 2.12
C LEU A 46 4.21 2.02 2.06
N TRP A 47 3.79 0.82 2.45
CA TRP A 47 2.37 0.48 2.49
C TRP A 47 1.62 1.28 3.54
N ARG A 48 2.25 1.53 4.69
CA ARG A 48 1.66 2.38 5.72
C ARG A 48 1.40 3.78 5.18
N LEU A 49 2.33 4.35 4.42
CA LEU A 49 2.17 5.68 3.83
C LEU A 49 1.07 5.70 2.76
N ILE A 50 0.96 4.64 1.95
CA ILE A 50 -0.15 4.53 0.98
C ILE A 50 -1.48 4.50 1.73
N ALA A 51 -1.57 3.75 2.83
CA ALA A 51 -2.78 3.69 3.63
C ALA A 51 -3.16 5.07 4.18
N GLN A 52 -2.18 5.83 4.68
CA GLN A 52 -2.41 7.18 5.18
C GLN A 52 -2.92 8.12 4.07
N GLY A 53 -2.25 8.10 2.93
CA GLY A 53 -2.61 8.97 1.81
C GLY A 53 -3.99 8.63 1.23
N SER A 54 -4.23 7.35 0.97
CA SER A 54 -5.52 6.91 0.42
C SER A 54 -6.66 7.20 1.38
N GLY A 55 -6.42 7.08 2.69
CA GLY A 55 -7.41 7.42 3.71
C GLY A 55 -7.79 8.90 3.66
N LYS A 56 -6.82 9.77 3.45
CA LYS A 56 -7.06 11.22 3.36
C LYS A 56 -7.95 11.61 2.16
N ILE A 57 -7.91 10.84 1.09
CA ILE A 57 -8.70 11.12 -0.12
C ILE A 57 -9.88 10.16 -0.28
N ASN A 58 -10.27 9.50 0.79
CA ASN A 58 -11.46 8.63 0.86
C ASN A 58 -11.43 7.44 -0.11
N LYS A 59 -10.25 6.90 -0.36
CA LYS A 59 -10.07 5.68 -1.15
C LYS A 59 -9.93 4.49 -0.20
N LYS A 60 -11.01 4.15 0.51
CA LYS A 60 -11.00 3.18 1.61
C LYS A 60 -10.52 1.79 1.19
N GLY A 61 -10.94 1.32 0.02
CA GLY A 61 -10.49 0.01 -0.47
C GLY A 61 -8.98 -0.07 -0.57
N ILE A 62 -8.36 0.95 -1.16
CA ILE A 62 -6.90 1.03 -1.27
C ILE A 62 -6.27 1.02 0.11
N THR A 63 -6.83 1.79 1.05
CA THR A 63 -6.34 1.86 2.43
C THR A 63 -6.26 0.46 3.05
N TYR A 64 -7.32 -0.32 2.94
CA TYR A 64 -7.36 -1.64 3.57
C TYR A 64 -6.46 -2.65 2.87
N ILE A 65 -6.35 -2.61 1.54
CA ILE A 65 -5.38 -3.48 0.85
C ILE A 65 -3.95 -3.12 1.25
N ALA A 66 -3.64 -1.83 1.38
CA ALA A 66 -2.31 -1.40 1.82
C ALA A 66 -2.00 -1.88 3.24
N LEU A 67 -2.97 -1.77 4.16
CA LEU A 67 -2.81 -2.27 5.52
C LEU A 67 -2.62 -3.79 5.55
N ALA A 68 -3.31 -4.51 4.65
CA ALA A 68 -3.15 -5.96 4.52
C ALA A 68 -1.75 -6.32 4.03
N GLU A 69 -1.22 -5.59 3.06
CA GLU A 69 0.16 -5.81 2.57
C GLU A 69 1.19 -5.56 3.67
N GLU A 70 1.02 -4.49 4.43
CA GLU A 70 1.90 -4.23 5.57
C GLU A 70 1.86 -5.39 6.57
N ALA A 71 0.67 -5.87 6.89
CA ALA A 71 0.50 -6.97 7.82
C ALA A 71 1.14 -8.27 7.30
N MET A 72 1.05 -8.53 5.98
CA MET A 72 1.71 -9.69 5.36
C MET A 72 3.22 -9.63 5.53
N ILE A 73 3.82 -8.47 5.28
CA ILE A 73 5.27 -8.30 5.43
C ILE A 73 5.68 -8.54 6.88
N LYS A 74 4.86 -8.13 7.83
CA LYS A 74 5.12 -8.31 9.27
C LYS A 74 4.69 -9.68 9.78
N ASN A 75 4.25 -10.58 8.90
CA ASN A 75 3.79 -11.93 9.25
C ASN A 75 2.59 -11.95 10.19
N ASN A 76 1.79 -10.88 10.17
CA ASN A 76 0.55 -10.82 10.94
C ASN A 76 -0.63 -11.22 10.04
N PHE A 77 -0.76 -12.53 9.81
CA PHE A 77 -1.72 -13.06 8.84
C PHE A 77 -3.17 -12.88 9.28
N LYS A 78 -3.42 -12.85 10.57
CA LYS A 78 -4.76 -12.61 11.10
C LYS A 78 -5.25 -11.20 10.76
N LYS A 79 -4.42 -10.19 10.98
CA LYS A 79 -4.73 -8.81 10.58
C LYS A 79 -4.83 -8.67 9.07
N ALA A 80 -3.92 -9.32 8.33
CA ALA A 80 -3.94 -9.27 6.87
C ALA A 80 -5.28 -9.77 6.33
N LYS A 81 -5.77 -10.90 6.85
CA LYS A 81 -7.06 -11.46 6.43
C LYS A 81 -8.20 -10.49 6.71
N LYS A 82 -8.23 -9.91 7.89
CA LYS A 82 -9.26 -8.95 8.27
C LYS A 82 -9.29 -7.76 7.31
N TYR A 83 -8.13 -7.17 7.05
CA TYR A 83 -8.03 -5.99 6.19
C TYR A 83 -8.33 -6.32 4.73
N VAL A 84 -7.82 -7.43 4.20
CA VAL A 84 -8.05 -7.77 2.80
C VAL A 84 -9.53 -8.05 2.52
N ASP A 85 -10.21 -8.69 3.47
CA ASP A 85 -11.64 -8.95 3.32
C ASP A 85 -12.44 -7.65 3.20
N ILE A 86 -12.07 -6.63 3.99
CA ILE A 86 -12.73 -5.32 3.93
C ILE A 86 -12.42 -4.64 2.60
N GLY A 87 -11.15 -4.62 2.20
CA GLY A 87 -10.73 -3.94 0.97
C GLY A 87 -11.37 -4.53 -0.27
N LEU A 88 -11.48 -5.85 -0.35
CA LEU A 88 -12.07 -6.53 -1.52
C LEU A 88 -13.58 -6.29 -1.65
N ARG A 89 -14.24 -5.84 -0.61
CA ARG A 89 -15.69 -5.50 -0.68
C ARG A 89 -15.94 -4.16 -1.36
N ASP A 90 -14.91 -3.33 -1.53
CA ASP A 90 -15.08 -2.02 -2.16
C ASP A 90 -15.26 -2.19 -3.67
N PRO A 91 -16.46 -1.88 -4.23
CA PRO A 91 -16.69 -2.05 -5.66
C PRO A 91 -15.86 -1.11 -6.52
N SER A 92 -15.35 -0.01 -5.95
CA SER A 92 -14.52 0.95 -6.68
C SER A 92 -13.03 0.68 -6.54
N LEU A 93 -12.65 -0.46 -5.92
CA LEU A 93 -11.24 -0.82 -5.77
C LEU A 93 -10.59 -0.96 -7.15
N PRO A 94 -9.47 -0.23 -7.42
CA PRO A 94 -8.78 -0.38 -8.70
C PRO A 94 -8.30 -1.81 -8.94
N ILE A 95 -8.29 -2.22 -10.20
CA ILE A 95 -7.93 -3.58 -10.59
C ILE A 95 -6.57 -4.02 -10.03
N PRO A 96 -5.49 -3.19 -10.09
CA PRO A 96 -4.20 -3.62 -9.52
C PRO A 96 -4.28 -3.95 -8.03
N TYR A 97 -5.10 -3.21 -7.27
CA TYR A 97 -5.28 -3.48 -5.84
C TYR A 97 -6.16 -4.71 -5.60
N ARG A 98 -7.12 -4.96 -6.48
CA ARG A 98 -7.95 -6.17 -6.39
C ARG A 98 -7.10 -7.41 -6.63
N ILE A 99 -6.19 -7.36 -7.60
CA ILE A 99 -5.24 -8.44 -7.88
C ILE A 99 -4.39 -8.71 -6.65
N ARG A 100 -3.86 -7.66 -6.01
CA ARG A 100 -3.09 -7.80 -4.77
C ARG A 100 -3.90 -8.44 -3.66
N GLY A 101 -5.15 -8.00 -3.50
CA GLY A 101 -6.03 -8.54 -2.45
C GLY A 101 -6.31 -10.02 -2.66
N ASN A 102 -6.57 -10.42 -3.89
CA ASN A 102 -6.80 -11.83 -4.22
C ASN A 102 -5.54 -12.65 -3.98
N ASP A 103 -4.36 -12.12 -4.29
CA ASP A 103 -3.09 -12.79 -4.03
C ASP A 103 -2.85 -12.99 -2.53
N ILE A 104 -3.13 -11.96 -1.72
CA ILE A 104 -3.02 -12.06 -0.26
C ILE A 104 -3.93 -13.17 0.26
N THR A 105 -5.18 -13.19 -0.19
CA THR A 105 -6.14 -14.23 0.22
C THR A 105 -5.61 -15.62 -0.09
N ALA A 106 -5.07 -15.82 -1.29
CA ALA A 106 -4.50 -17.11 -1.70
C ALA A 106 -3.32 -17.50 -0.83
N ARG A 107 -2.41 -16.56 -0.54
CA ARG A 107 -1.22 -16.84 0.29
C ARG A 107 -1.58 -17.18 1.72
N ILE A 108 -2.60 -16.53 2.28
CA ILE A 108 -3.07 -16.81 3.64
C ILE A 108 -3.64 -18.23 3.71
N LYS A 109 -4.40 -18.68 2.71
CA LYS A 109 -4.93 -20.04 2.66
C LYS A 109 -3.82 -21.07 2.66
N ILE A 110 -2.74 -20.84 1.92
CA ILE A 110 -1.59 -21.74 1.91
C ILE A 110 -0.95 -21.81 3.28
N LYS A 111 -0.79 -20.67 3.96
CA LYS A 111 -0.15 -20.59 5.27
C LYS A 111 -0.93 -21.35 6.36
N LYS A 112 -2.25 -21.45 6.23
CA LYS A 112 -3.10 -22.14 7.21
C LYS A 112 -3.02 -23.66 7.11
N LYS A 113 -2.48 -24.17 6.04
CA LYS A 113 -2.27 -25.62 5.87
C LYS A 113 -0.93 -26.02 6.47
#